data_2e699ff2a492f8599460edcb8fa4de7b
#
_entry.id   2e699ff2a492f8599460edcb8fa4de7b
#
_cell.length_a   1.000
_cell.length_b   1.000
_cell.length_c   1.000
_cell.angle_alpha   90.00
_cell.angle_beta   90.00
_cell.angle_gamma   90.00
#
_symmetry.space_group_name_H-M   'P 1'
#
loop_
_entity.id
_entity.type
_entity.pdbx_description
1 polymer ?
#
loop_
_entity_poly.entity_id
_entity_poly.type
_entity_poly.pdbx_seq_one_letter_code
_entity_poly.pdbx_strand_id
1 'polypeptide(L)'
;GRLGRGVNREETGLKIRVSDPYVKDGRQYHGYKIGRVFDITQTHGKAGPPAMTLRDNTPEMDAALRRLLDSAGVPAVTNDAMYQDAFYDPKTQSIVVSTRLSDSKTFAALAREIVHAGIHDHGRYPYYSREGCAMDAECVSYMLCRNFGVDTPQPNVSGVRQAFDGMEAQDRRSVVDSLQKYFRKLQRDIQREISPQERKQPEQD
;
A
#
# COMPACT_ATOMS: atom_id res chain seq x y z
N GLY A 1 -1.48 25.82 2.60
CA GLY A 1 -1.93 24.43 2.76
C GLY A 1 -1.20 23.75 3.92
N ARG A 2 -1.60 22.54 4.32
CA ARG A 2 -1.00 21.78 5.44
C ARG A 2 0.53 21.61 5.37
N LEU A 3 1.08 21.57 4.16
CA LEU A 3 2.52 21.40 3.93
C LEU A 3 3.31 22.71 3.86
N GLY A 4 2.68 23.88 4.08
CA GLY A 4 3.35 25.17 3.97
C GLY A 4 3.84 25.50 2.55
N ARG A 5 3.26 24.86 1.53
CA ARG A 5 3.60 25.05 0.11
C ARG A 5 2.51 25.81 -0.61
N GLY A 6 2.89 26.68 -1.55
CA GLY A 6 2.01 27.38 -2.48
C GLY A 6 1.95 26.64 -3.82
N VAL A 7 0.87 26.81 -4.56
CA VAL A 7 0.75 26.30 -5.92
C VAL A 7 1.47 27.28 -6.87
N ASN A 8 2.22 26.76 -7.85
CA ASN A 8 2.86 27.58 -8.87
C ASN A 8 1.82 28.28 -9.72
N ARG A 9 2.15 29.47 -10.22
CA ARG A 9 1.27 30.20 -11.15
C ARG A 9 1.01 29.34 -12.38
N GLU A 10 -0.21 29.42 -12.92
CA GLU A 10 -0.66 28.75 -14.15
C GLU A 10 -0.81 27.22 -14.06
N GLU A 11 -0.53 26.62 -12.90
CA GLU A 11 -0.74 25.17 -12.73
C GLU A 11 -2.23 24.81 -12.63
N THR A 12 -2.60 23.79 -13.37
CA THR A 12 -3.96 23.24 -13.36
C THR A 12 -4.01 21.96 -12.55
N GLY A 13 -4.62 22.04 -11.38
CA GLY A 13 -4.80 20.86 -10.52
C GLY A 13 -5.87 19.90 -11.06
N LEU A 14 -5.72 18.63 -10.68
CA LEU A 14 -6.73 17.60 -10.94
C LEU A 14 -8.00 17.89 -10.14
N LYS A 15 -9.15 17.87 -10.81
CA LYS A 15 -10.45 17.98 -10.14
C LYS A 15 -10.81 16.66 -9.48
N ILE A 16 -11.11 16.70 -8.18
CA ILE A 16 -11.56 15.55 -7.40
C ILE A 16 -12.85 15.86 -6.66
N ARG A 17 -13.63 14.84 -6.40
CA ARG A 17 -14.77 14.95 -5.46
C ARG A 17 -14.25 14.81 -4.04
N VAL A 18 -14.50 15.84 -3.23
CA VAL A 18 -14.11 15.87 -1.81
C VAL A 18 -15.37 15.78 -0.96
N SER A 19 -15.34 14.99 0.09
CA SER A 19 -16.44 14.94 1.05
C SER A 19 -16.65 16.32 1.70
N ASP A 20 -17.89 16.77 1.71
CA ASP A 20 -18.32 18.05 2.28
C ASP A 20 -19.57 17.83 3.11
N PRO A 21 -19.43 17.27 4.32
CA PRO A 21 -20.59 17.04 5.18
C PRO A 21 -21.21 18.36 5.59
N TYR A 22 -22.54 18.42 5.55
CA TYR A 22 -23.30 19.62 5.94
C TYR A 22 -24.46 19.24 6.88
N VAL A 23 -24.91 20.21 7.66
CA VAL A 23 -26.06 20.06 8.55
C VAL A 23 -27.24 20.81 7.95
N LYS A 24 -28.38 20.15 7.82
CA LYS A 24 -29.66 20.74 7.44
C LYS A 24 -30.73 20.24 8.37
N ASP A 25 -31.54 21.15 8.92
CA ASP A 25 -32.62 20.84 9.85
C ASP A 25 -32.19 19.97 11.05
N GLY A 26 -30.98 20.23 11.60
CA GLY A 26 -30.40 19.47 12.70
C GLY A 26 -29.90 18.08 12.35
N ARG A 27 -29.99 17.66 11.10
CA ARG A 27 -29.49 16.36 10.62
C ARG A 27 -28.22 16.54 9.81
N GLN A 28 -27.26 15.62 9.99
CA GLN A 28 -26.02 15.60 9.24
C GLN A 28 -26.21 14.84 7.91
N TYR A 29 -25.79 15.47 6.82
CA TYR A 29 -25.81 14.90 5.47
C TYR A 29 -24.40 14.80 4.91
N HIS A 30 -24.17 13.81 4.05
CA HIS A 30 -22.92 13.66 3.32
C HIS A 30 -23.06 14.29 1.95
N GLY A 31 -22.48 15.47 1.78
CA GLY A 31 -22.36 16.16 0.51
C GLY A 31 -20.97 15.95 -0.11
N TYR A 32 -20.84 16.42 -1.33
CA TYR A 32 -19.56 16.43 -2.04
C TYR A 32 -19.39 17.76 -2.76
N LYS A 33 -18.16 18.27 -2.75
CA LYS A 33 -17.76 19.40 -3.57
C LYS A 33 -16.62 19.02 -4.49
N ILE A 34 -16.41 19.82 -5.54
CA ILE A 34 -15.25 19.69 -6.40
C ILE A 34 -14.07 20.41 -5.73
N GLY A 35 -13.07 19.63 -5.35
CA GLY A 35 -11.77 20.12 -4.93
C GLY A 35 -10.75 20.03 -6.07
N ARG A 36 -9.60 20.68 -5.88
CA ARG A 36 -8.44 20.52 -6.75
C ARG A 36 -7.26 19.99 -5.94
N VAL A 37 -6.54 19.03 -6.49
CA VAL A 37 -5.28 18.54 -5.96
C VAL A 37 -4.17 18.80 -6.94
N PHE A 38 -2.98 19.04 -6.42
CA PHE A 38 -1.79 19.37 -7.19
C PHE A 38 -0.68 18.39 -6.82
N ASP A 39 0.10 17.99 -7.80
CA ASP A 39 1.34 17.27 -7.55
C ASP A 39 2.32 18.18 -6.80
N ILE A 40 3.24 17.58 -6.02
CA ILE A 40 4.23 18.36 -5.28
C ILE A 40 5.15 19.17 -6.20
N THR A 41 5.40 18.68 -7.41
CA THR A 41 6.18 19.38 -8.45
C THR A 41 5.49 20.63 -8.96
N GLN A 42 4.17 20.71 -8.87
CA GLN A 42 3.36 21.88 -9.20
C GLN A 42 3.30 22.92 -8.07
N THR A 43 4.12 22.75 -7.04
CA THR A 43 4.10 23.61 -5.86
C THR A 43 5.50 24.12 -5.51
N HIS A 44 5.56 25.29 -4.85
CA HIS A 44 6.79 25.89 -4.33
C HIS A 44 6.70 26.11 -2.83
N GLY A 45 7.84 26.36 -2.18
CA GLY A 45 7.92 26.61 -0.74
C GLY A 45 8.86 25.63 -0.03
N LYS A 46 8.59 25.32 1.23
CA LYS A 46 9.42 24.40 2.02
C LYS A 46 9.57 23.05 1.30
N ALA A 47 10.74 22.43 1.43
CA ALA A 47 10.93 21.08 0.92
C ALA A 47 9.79 20.18 1.43
N GLY A 48 9.24 19.34 0.55
CA GLY A 48 8.29 18.32 0.95
C GLY A 48 8.96 17.35 1.94
N PRO A 49 8.19 16.57 2.70
CA PRO A 49 8.77 15.51 3.48
C PRO A 49 9.66 14.64 2.55
N PRO A 50 10.87 14.27 2.98
CA PRO A 50 11.73 13.43 2.17
C PRO A 50 10.96 12.16 1.80
N ALA A 51 11.03 11.77 0.54
CA ALA A 51 10.53 10.46 0.14
C ALA A 51 11.35 9.42 0.89
N MET A 52 10.68 8.60 1.67
CA MET A 52 11.34 7.51 2.36
C MET A 52 11.71 6.45 1.31
N THR A 53 12.99 6.17 1.18
CA THR A 53 13.50 5.19 0.22
C THR A 53 14.15 4.05 0.97
N LEU A 54 13.57 2.86 0.87
CA LEU A 54 14.17 1.64 1.37
C LEU A 54 15.22 1.13 0.37
N ARG A 55 16.36 0.72 0.87
CA ARG A 55 17.46 0.17 0.07
C ARG A 55 17.90 -1.16 0.64
N ASP A 56 18.35 -2.04 -0.25
CA ASP A 56 18.88 -3.33 0.15
C ASP A 56 20.03 -3.17 1.17
N ASN A 57 20.13 -4.11 2.08
CA ASN A 57 21.15 -4.16 3.13
C ASN A 57 21.15 -2.93 4.06
N THR A 58 20.00 -2.35 4.37
CA THR A 58 19.87 -1.25 5.34
C THR A 58 19.02 -1.67 6.53
N PRO A 59 19.29 -1.10 7.72
CA PRO A 59 18.46 -1.36 8.92
C PRO A 59 16.98 -1.00 8.73
N GLU A 60 16.69 0.02 7.93
CA GLU A 60 15.34 0.44 7.60
C GLU A 60 14.60 -0.62 6.75
N MET A 61 15.30 -1.21 5.80
CA MET A 61 14.74 -2.32 4.99
C MET A 61 14.51 -3.54 5.87
N ASP A 62 15.45 -3.91 6.71
CA ASP A 62 15.29 -5.02 7.67
C ASP A 62 14.09 -4.82 8.59
N ALA A 63 13.91 -3.59 9.10
CA ALA A 63 12.78 -3.24 9.94
C ALA A 63 11.46 -3.33 9.16
N ALA A 64 11.44 -2.85 7.92
CA ALA A 64 10.28 -2.93 7.04
C ALA A 64 9.89 -4.38 6.72
N LEU A 65 10.87 -5.24 6.42
CA LEU A 65 10.64 -6.66 6.15
C LEU A 65 10.09 -7.38 7.38
N ARG A 66 10.68 -7.16 8.56
CA ARG A 66 10.14 -7.69 9.83
C ARG A 66 8.71 -7.25 10.04
N ARG A 67 8.42 -5.96 9.83
CA ARG A 67 7.07 -5.44 10.00
C ARG A 67 6.06 -6.02 9.01
N LEU A 68 6.47 -6.27 7.76
CA LEU A 68 5.63 -7.00 6.80
C LEU A 68 5.30 -8.40 7.29
N LEU A 69 6.30 -9.15 7.77
CA LEU A 69 6.09 -10.49 8.32
C LEU A 69 5.12 -10.48 9.50
N ASP A 70 5.27 -9.55 10.44
CA ASP A 70 4.35 -9.38 11.58
C ASP A 70 2.93 -9.03 11.12
N SER A 71 2.81 -8.28 10.01
CA SER A 71 1.51 -7.86 9.47
C SER A 71 0.80 -8.95 8.67
N ALA A 72 1.50 -10.04 8.34
CA ALA A 72 0.96 -11.15 7.54
C ALA A 72 -0.20 -11.87 8.25
N GLY A 73 -0.14 -11.96 9.58
CA GLY A 73 -1.13 -12.69 10.37
C GLY A 73 -1.11 -14.20 10.16
N VAL A 74 -0.17 -14.71 9.38
CA VAL A 74 0.09 -16.11 9.08
C VAL A 74 1.57 -16.40 9.21
N PRO A 75 1.99 -17.64 9.51
CA PRO A 75 3.39 -18.02 9.54
C PRO A 75 4.08 -17.76 8.20
N ALA A 76 5.33 -17.33 8.25
CA ALA A 76 6.21 -17.27 7.08
C ALA A 76 7.36 -18.25 7.26
N VAL A 77 7.64 -19.05 6.24
CA VAL A 77 8.73 -20.03 6.21
C VAL A 77 9.60 -19.76 4.99
N THR A 78 10.88 -20.08 5.11
CA THR A 78 11.83 -19.93 4.01
C THR A 78 12.06 -21.26 3.31
N ASN A 79 12.31 -21.20 2.00
CA ASN A 79 12.65 -22.37 1.20
C ASN A 79 13.70 -21.96 0.13
N ASP A 80 14.82 -22.65 0.12
CA ASP A 80 15.94 -22.40 -0.79
C ASP A 80 15.82 -23.13 -2.14
N ALA A 81 14.94 -24.15 -2.21
CA ALA A 81 14.76 -25.00 -3.39
C ALA A 81 13.62 -24.55 -4.32
N MET A 82 12.87 -23.49 -3.95
CA MET A 82 11.76 -23.02 -4.77
C MET A 82 12.21 -22.14 -5.95
N TYR A 83 11.46 -22.23 -7.06
CA TYR A 83 11.66 -21.39 -8.23
C TYR A 83 10.91 -20.05 -8.16
N GLN A 84 9.84 -19.98 -7.39
CA GLN A 84 9.04 -18.78 -7.19
C GLN A 84 9.69 -17.89 -6.14
N ASP A 85 9.46 -16.58 -6.24
CA ASP A 85 9.94 -15.60 -5.26
C ASP A 85 9.31 -15.84 -3.89
N ALA A 86 7.99 -15.92 -3.86
CA ALA A 86 7.19 -16.29 -2.70
C ALA A 86 5.82 -16.79 -3.14
N PHE A 87 5.13 -17.53 -2.26
CA PHE A 87 3.71 -17.84 -2.44
C PHE A 87 3.01 -18.04 -1.11
N TYR A 88 1.76 -17.64 -1.06
CA TYR A 88 0.85 -18.01 0.01
C TYR A 88 0.23 -19.39 -0.29
N ASP A 89 0.39 -20.31 0.63
CA ASP A 89 -0.23 -21.65 0.56
C ASP A 89 -1.55 -21.65 1.35
N PRO A 90 -2.70 -21.72 0.68
CA PRO A 90 -4.00 -21.73 1.35
C PRO A 90 -4.27 -23.01 2.17
N LYS A 91 -3.55 -24.10 1.91
CA LYS A 91 -3.72 -25.36 2.64
C LYS A 91 -3.05 -25.30 4.00
N THR A 92 -1.81 -24.81 4.04
CA THR A 92 -1.05 -24.67 5.29
C THR A 92 -1.26 -23.30 5.94
N GLN A 93 -1.94 -22.39 5.25
CA GLN A 93 -2.15 -21.01 5.68
C GLN A 93 -0.84 -20.32 6.06
N SER A 94 0.18 -20.50 5.23
CA SER A 94 1.51 -19.93 5.45
C SER A 94 2.05 -19.28 4.19
N ILE A 95 2.97 -18.34 4.35
CA ILE A 95 3.72 -17.72 3.25
C ILE A 95 5.07 -18.43 3.15
N VAL A 96 5.40 -18.93 1.97
CA VAL A 96 6.72 -19.51 1.68
C VAL A 96 7.52 -18.50 0.89
N VAL A 97 8.75 -18.19 1.33
CA VAL A 97 9.63 -17.19 0.72
C VAL A 97 10.95 -17.81 0.32
N SER A 98 11.42 -17.51 -0.89
CA SER A 98 12.73 -17.94 -1.36
C SER A 98 13.85 -17.19 -0.62
N THR A 99 14.88 -17.91 -0.19
CA THR A 99 16.07 -17.33 0.44
C THR A 99 17.03 -16.68 -0.56
N ARG A 100 16.77 -16.79 -1.86
CA ARG A 100 17.67 -16.32 -2.94
C ARG A 100 17.37 -14.90 -3.39
N LEU A 101 16.42 -14.23 -2.75
CA LEU A 101 15.99 -12.91 -3.15
C LEU A 101 16.84 -11.81 -2.50
N SER A 102 17.00 -10.69 -3.22
CA SER A 102 17.42 -9.44 -2.59
C SER A 102 16.30 -8.91 -1.69
N ASP A 103 16.64 -8.01 -0.78
CA ASP A 103 15.66 -7.41 0.15
C ASP A 103 14.51 -6.72 -0.60
N SER A 104 14.81 -5.99 -1.67
CA SER A 104 13.81 -5.34 -2.52
C SER A 104 12.83 -6.34 -3.15
N LYS A 105 13.35 -7.46 -3.66
CA LYS A 105 12.50 -8.53 -4.20
C LYS A 105 11.69 -9.21 -3.11
N THR A 106 12.29 -9.46 -1.96
CA THR A 106 11.61 -10.02 -0.79
C THR A 106 10.48 -9.10 -0.33
N PHE A 107 10.72 -7.79 -0.27
CA PHE A 107 9.70 -6.80 0.10
C PHE A 107 8.50 -6.85 -0.86
N ALA A 108 8.76 -6.83 -2.17
CA ALA A 108 7.70 -6.89 -3.17
C ALA A 108 6.92 -8.22 -3.11
N ALA A 109 7.63 -9.34 -2.99
CA ALA A 109 7.02 -10.66 -2.92
C ALA A 109 6.19 -10.84 -1.64
N LEU A 110 6.71 -10.46 -0.47
CA LEU A 110 5.96 -10.50 0.79
C LEU A 110 4.73 -9.62 0.75
N ALA A 111 4.84 -8.39 0.26
CA ALA A 111 3.70 -7.48 0.15
C ALA A 111 2.56 -8.09 -0.67
N ARG A 112 2.88 -8.79 -1.76
CA ARG A 112 1.91 -9.50 -2.60
C ARG A 112 1.26 -10.67 -1.87
N GLU A 113 2.06 -11.52 -1.25
CA GLU A 113 1.54 -12.74 -0.61
C GLU A 113 0.75 -12.44 0.69
N ILE A 114 1.05 -11.36 1.38
CA ILE A 114 0.26 -10.87 2.52
C ILE A 114 -1.15 -10.47 2.08
N VAL A 115 -1.31 -9.89 0.89
CA VAL A 115 -2.64 -9.58 0.35
C VAL A 115 -3.41 -10.86 0.05
N HIS A 116 -2.77 -11.86 -0.55
CA HIS A 116 -3.38 -13.18 -0.77
C HIS A 116 -3.85 -13.82 0.54
N ALA A 117 -3.00 -13.83 1.56
CA ALA A 117 -3.34 -14.32 2.89
C ALA A 117 -4.51 -13.55 3.52
N GLY A 118 -4.49 -12.21 3.40
CA GLY A 118 -5.52 -11.34 3.93
C GLY A 118 -6.87 -11.50 3.24
N ILE A 119 -6.90 -11.72 1.92
CA ILE A 119 -8.16 -11.98 1.18
C ILE A 119 -8.70 -13.38 1.53
N HIS A 120 -7.85 -14.38 1.65
CA HIS A 120 -8.26 -15.70 2.12
C HIS A 120 -8.76 -15.68 3.57
N ASP A 121 -8.43 -14.60 4.31
CA ASP A 121 -8.83 -14.38 5.70
C ASP A 121 -8.58 -15.62 6.57
N HIS A 122 -7.37 -16.15 6.51
CA HIS A 122 -6.93 -17.31 7.27
C HIS A 122 -7.81 -18.58 7.04
N GLY A 123 -8.26 -18.77 5.80
CA GLY A 123 -9.08 -19.92 5.43
C GLY A 123 -10.58 -19.76 5.70
N ARG A 124 -11.04 -18.57 6.12
CA ARG A 124 -12.47 -18.31 6.31
C ARG A 124 -13.23 -18.08 5.00
N TYR A 125 -12.50 -17.65 3.95
CA TYR A 125 -13.09 -17.41 2.63
C TYR A 125 -12.95 -18.65 1.73
N PRO A 126 -14.00 -19.47 1.60
CA PRO A 126 -13.92 -20.77 0.91
C PRO A 126 -13.74 -20.66 -0.61
N TYR A 127 -14.02 -19.50 -1.18
CA TYR A 127 -13.93 -19.24 -2.63
C TYR A 127 -12.64 -18.53 -3.05
N TYR A 128 -11.65 -18.48 -2.16
CA TYR A 128 -10.36 -17.90 -2.50
C TYR A 128 -9.74 -18.64 -3.69
N SER A 129 -9.31 -17.89 -4.69
CA SER A 129 -8.45 -18.39 -5.75
C SER A 129 -7.29 -17.42 -5.97
N ARG A 130 -6.12 -17.95 -6.23
CA ARG A 130 -4.93 -17.14 -6.46
C ARG A 130 -5.10 -16.24 -7.68
N GLU A 131 -5.65 -16.79 -8.76
CA GLU A 131 -5.88 -16.08 -10.03
C GLU A 131 -6.90 -14.95 -9.84
N GLY A 132 -7.97 -15.19 -9.10
CA GLY A 132 -9.01 -14.20 -8.83
C GLY A 132 -8.51 -13.01 -8.01
N CYS A 133 -7.48 -13.22 -7.18
CA CYS A 133 -6.91 -12.19 -6.30
C CYS A 133 -5.57 -11.63 -6.81
N ALA A 134 -5.06 -12.12 -7.95
CA ALA A 134 -3.73 -11.78 -8.44
C ALA A 134 -3.57 -10.28 -8.72
N MET A 135 -4.58 -9.66 -9.35
CA MET A 135 -4.57 -8.24 -9.67
C MET A 135 -4.52 -7.38 -8.40
N ASP A 136 -5.31 -7.73 -7.39
CA ASP A 136 -5.36 -7.01 -6.12
C ASP A 136 -4.00 -7.06 -5.42
N ALA A 137 -3.41 -8.24 -5.35
CA ALA A 137 -2.12 -8.48 -4.73
C ALA A 137 -0.99 -7.73 -5.45
N GLU A 138 -0.95 -7.78 -6.78
CA GLU A 138 0.02 -7.04 -7.59
C GLU A 138 -0.12 -5.52 -7.43
N CYS A 139 -1.33 -4.99 -7.46
CA CYS A 139 -1.58 -3.55 -7.31
C CYS A 139 -1.11 -3.04 -5.94
N VAL A 140 -1.43 -3.75 -4.86
CA VAL A 140 -1.02 -3.34 -3.50
C VAL A 140 0.50 -3.43 -3.34
N SER A 141 1.12 -4.52 -3.81
CA SER A 141 2.58 -4.67 -3.80
C SER A 141 3.25 -3.53 -4.55
N TYR A 142 2.81 -3.23 -5.77
CA TYR A 142 3.34 -2.12 -6.57
C TYR A 142 3.20 -0.78 -5.87
N MET A 143 2.02 -0.48 -5.32
CA MET A 143 1.79 0.78 -4.59
C MET A 143 2.74 0.92 -3.39
N LEU A 144 2.97 -0.17 -2.63
CA LEU A 144 3.91 -0.16 -1.50
C LEU A 144 5.35 0.06 -1.96
N CYS A 145 5.80 -0.67 -2.97
CA CYS A 145 7.13 -0.51 -3.53
C CYS A 145 7.36 0.93 -4.01
N ARG A 146 6.41 1.50 -4.76
CA ARG A 146 6.50 2.89 -5.24
C ARG A 146 6.50 3.91 -4.10
N ASN A 147 5.71 3.67 -3.04
CA ASN A 147 5.65 4.56 -1.89
C ASN A 147 6.95 4.60 -1.10
N PHE A 148 7.65 3.47 -1.00
CA PHE A 148 8.90 3.33 -0.26
C PHE A 148 10.15 3.37 -1.14
N GLY A 149 10.02 3.72 -2.43
CA GLY A 149 11.14 3.82 -3.36
C GLY A 149 11.84 2.50 -3.64
N VAL A 150 11.17 1.36 -3.38
CA VAL A 150 11.68 0.02 -3.71
C VAL A 150 11.51 -0.21 -5.21
N ASP A 151 12.58 -0.66 -5.87
CA ASP A 151 12.52 -0.99 -7.29
C ASP A 151 11.70 -2.25 -7.51
N THR A 152 10.76 -2.17 -8.44
CA THR A 152 9.86 -3.27 -8.79
C THR A 152 9.37 -3.13 -10.23
N PRO A 153 9.19 -4.23 -10.96
CA PRO A 153 8.56 -4.20 -12.27
C PRO A 153 7.17 -3.54 -12.20
N GLN A 154 6.80 -2.86 -13.27
CA GLN A 154 5.44 -2.34 -13.39
C GLN A 154 4.45 -3.49 -13.51
N PRO A 155 3.26 -3.38 -12.88
CA PRO A 155 2.22 -4.37 -13.02
C PRO A 155 1.74 -4.43 -14.48
N ASN A 156 1.20 -5.57 -14.88
CA ASN A 156 0.60 -5.73 -16.19
C ASN A 156 -0.64 -4.84 -16.34
N VAL A 157 -0.46 -3.66 -16.91
CA VAL A 157 -1.52 -2.66 -17.11
C VAL A 157 -2.70 -3.22 -17.94
N SER A 158 -2.41 -4.09 -18.92
CA SER A 158 -3.46 -4.73 -19.71
C SER A 158 -4.32 -5.67 -18.88
N GLY A 159 -3.70 -6.44 -17.99
CA GLY A 159 -4.43 -7.30 -17.03
C GLY A 159 -5.27 -6.48 -16.06
N VAL A 160 -4.74 -5.38 -15.54
CA VAL A 160 -5.51 -4.46 -14.68
C VAL A 160 -6.72 -3.91 -15.43
N ARG A 161 -6.54 -3.46 -16.68
CA ARG A 161 -7.66 -2.97 -17.50
C ARG A 161 -8.72 -4.04 -17.72
N GLN A 162 -8.32 -5.26 -18.06
CA GLN A 162 -9.25 -6.38 -18.26
C GLN A 162 -10.04 -6.71 -16.99
N ALA A 163 -9.41 -6.64 -15.82
CA ALA A 163 -10.08 -6.90 -14.55
C ALA A 163 -11.21 -5.90 -14.26
N PHE A 164 -11.14 -4.68 -14.81
CA PHE A 164 -12.19 -3.66 -14.68
C PHE A 164 -13.16 -3.62 -15.87
N ASP A 165 -12.91 -4.42 -16.91
CA ASP A 165 -13.76 -4.43 -18.10
C ASP A 165 -15.15 -5.01 -17.76
N GLY A 166 -16.21 -4.36 -18.24
CA GLY A 166 -17.59 -4.74 -17.96
C GLY A 166 -18.09 -4.47 -16.52
N MET A 167 -17.23 -4.04 -15.59
CA MET A 167 -17.67 -3.70 -14.24
C MET A 167 -18.46 -2.40 -14.20
N GLU A 168 -19.50 -2.37 -13.40
CA GLU A 168 -20.22 -1.14 -13.06
C GLU A 168 -19.34 -0.18 -12.27
N ALA A 169 -19.64 1.13 -12.36
CA ALA A 169 -18.82 2.17 -11.70
C ALA A 169 -18.74 1.99 -10.18
N GLN A 170 -19.80 1.48 -9.56
CA GLN A 170 -19.84 1.22 -8.12
C GLN A 170 -18.95 0.05 -7.72
N ASP A 171 -18.94 -1.02 -8.52
CA ASP A 171 -18.11 -2.21 -8.26
C ASP A 171 -16.63 -1.87 -8.43
N ARG A 172 -16.26 -1.14 -9.49
CA ARG A 172 -14.92 -0.63 -9.68
C ARG A 172 -14.44 0.21 -8.49
N ARG A 173 -15.32 1.05 -7.96
CA ARG A 173 -15.02 1.87 -6.79
C ARG A 173 -14.79 1.00 -5.56
N SER A 174 -15.61 -0.01 -5.33
CA SER A 174 -15.47 -0.94 -4.20
C SER A 174 -14.14 -1.69 -4.24
N VAL A 175 -13.69 -2.13 -5.42
CA VAL A 175 -12.38 -2.75 -5.62
C VAL A 175 -11.27 -1.76 -5.26
N VAL A 176 -11.30 -0.55 -5.82
CA VAL A 176 -10.27 0.48 -5.54
C VAL A 176 -10.23 0.85 -4.07
N ASP A 177 -11.38 0.99 -3.40
CA ASP A 177 -11.46 1.28 -1.97
C ASP A 177 -10.85 0.14 -1.13
N SER A 178 -11.05 -1.11 -1.51
CA SER A 178 -10.44 -2.29 -0.89
C SER A 178 -8.93 -2.30 -1.05
N LEU A 179 -8.41 -2.07 -2.26
CA LEU A 179 -6.97 -1.96 -2.53
C LEU A 179 -6.33 -0.85 -1.70
N GLN A 180 -6.96 0.32 -1.63
CA GLN A 180 -6.47 1.43 -0.82
C GLN A 180 -6.45 1.11 0.68
N LYS A 181 -7.42 0.35 1.16
CA LYS A 181 -7.49 -0.08 2.57
C LYS A 181 -6.31 -0.98 2.92
N TYR A 182 -6.01 -1.99 2.09
CA TYR A 182 -4.84 -2.86 2.26
C TYR A 182 -3.54 -2.06 2.21
N PHE A 183 -3.37 -1.26 1.17
CA PHE A 183 -2.19 -0.40 1.01
C PHE A 183 -1.97 0.49 2.23
N ARG A 184 -2.99 1.24 2.67
CA ARG A 184 -2.87 2.18 3.80
C ARG A 184 -2.59 1.47 5.12
N LYS A 185 -3.08 0.27 5.31
CA LYS A 185 -2.77 -0.53 6.50
C LYS A 185 -1.28 -0.84 6.53
N LEU A 186 -0.77 -1.52 5.50
CA LEU A 186 0.63 -1.93 5.42
C LEU A 186 1.58 -0.72 5.41
N GLN A 187 1.25 0.33 4.65
CA GLN A 187 2.02 1.58 4.63
C GLN A 187 2.20 2.16 6.02
N ARG A 188 1.12 2.30 6.79
CA ARG A 188 1.18 2.87 8.14
C ARG A 188 1.99 2.00 9.09
N ASP A 189 1.84 0.69 8.98
CA ASP A 189 2.52 -0.27 9.85
C ASP A 189 4.04 -0.21 9.60
N ILE A 190 4.46 -0.22 8.34
CA ILE A 190 5.87 -0.07 7.95
C ILE A 190 6.39 1.31 8.37
N GLN A 191 5.67 2.39 8.05
CA GLN A 191 6.12 3.75 8.31
C GLN A 191 6.34 4.03 9.79
N ARG A 192 5.53 3.46 10.68
CA ARG A 192 5.72 3.56 12.13
C ARG A 192 7.01 2.89 12.60
N GLU A 193 7.38 1.77 11.98
CA GLU A 193 8.56 1.02 12.36
C GLU A 193 9.85 1.70 11.92
N ILE A 194 9.87 2.23 10.68
CA ILE A 194 11.08 2.80 10.08
C ILE A 194 11.23 4.31 10.32
N SER A 195 10.16 5.02 10.79
CA SER A 195 10.30 6.42 11.17
C SER A 195 11.13 6.52 12.45
N PRO A 196 12.10 7.45 12.51
CA PRO A 196 12.81 7.72 13.75
C PRO A 196 11.77 8.06 14.82
N GLN A 197 11.67 7.25 15.85
CA GLN A 197 10.90 7.63 17.03
C GLN A 197 11.53 8.93 17.54
N GLU A 198 10.75 10.00 17.63
CA GLU A 198 11.09 11.12 18.49
C GLU A 198 11.29 10.51 19.89
N ARG A 199 12.55 10.26 20.25
CA ARG A 199 12.91 9.86 21.62
C ARG A 199 12.46 11.02 22.48
N LYS A 200 11.34 10.85 23.18
CA LYS A 200 11.00 11.70 24.31
C LYS A 200 12.22 11.63 25.21
N GLN A 201 13.02 12.69 25.23
CA GLN A 201 14.03 12.86 26.28
C GLN A 201 13.26 12.79 27.60
N PRO A 202 13.68 11.95 28.55
CA PRO A 202 13.14 12.04 29.89
C PRO A 202 13.46 13.44 30.39
N GLU A 203 12.44 14.19 30.78
CA GLU A 203 12.62 15.41 31.56
C GLU A 203 13.48 15.03 32.75
N GLN A 204 14.66 15.62 32.80
CA GLN A 204 15.50 15.56 34.01
C GLN A 204 14.89 16.58 34.98
N ASP A 205 14.27 16.07 36.00
CA ASP A 205 13.96 16.81 37.24
C ASP A 205 15.29 17.12 38.03
#